data_ada3a9347c5b54ac3cebe1934eab0d0d
#
_entry.id   ada3a9347c5b54ac3cebe1934eab0d0d
#
_cell.length_a   1.000
_cell.length_b   1.000
_cell.length_c   1.000
_cell.angle_alpha   90.00
_cell.angle_beta   90.00
_cell.angle_gamma   90.00
#
_symmetry.space_group_name_H-M   'P 1'
#
loop_
_entity.id
_entity.type
_entity.pdbx_description
1 polymer ?
#
loop_
_entity_poly.entity_id
_entity_poly.type
_entity_poly.pdbx_seq_one_letter_code
_entity_poly.pdbx_strand_id
1 'polypeptide(L)'
;MILTVNIGNTHITVGGYDHDTLRFCGRLHSDPAATIDEYAIRLVNLLSLHGASPDQIEGGILGSVVPVLSGRVLAALHILCSARILTVGPGLKSGIKLRLDNPAQLGAELLCGAVAALAESAGPLVVISADTAISMMAVNEKQELVGGVILPGPQLSLETLVKSTAQLPQIDLAAGTPASILGKSTSACLQNGFVLGTASQPVSYTHLRAHE
;
A
#
# COMPACT_ATOMS: atom_id res chain seq x y z
N MET A 1 8.75 12.70 -17.78
CA MET A 1 7.90 11.78 -17.01
C MET A 1 8.49 11.54 -15.61
N ILE A 2 7.68 11.56 -14.56
CA ILE A 2 8.08 11.20 -13.19
C ILE A 2 7.70 9.75 -12.92
N LEU A 3 8.67 8.95 -12.44
CA LEU A 3 8.47 7.55 -12.10
C LEU A 3 8.19 7.41 -10.60
N THR A 4 7.11 6.70 -10.25
CA THR A 4 6.80 6.34 -8.87
C THR A 4 6.99 4.84 -8.69
N VAL A 5 7.68 4.44 -7.63
CA VAL A 5 7.93 3.02 -7.33
C VAL A 5 7.57 2.74 -5.88
N ASN A 6 6.57 1.88 -5.66
CA ASN A 6 6.19 1.42 -4.33
C ASN A 6 6.54 -0.06 -4.16
N ILE A 7 7.42 -0.36 -3.22
CA ILE A 7 7.88 -1.73 -2.94
C ILE A 7 7.12 -2.27 -1.75
N GLY A 8 6.11 -3.08 -2.02
CA GLY A 8 5.37 -3.86 -1.04
C GLY A 8 5.95 -5.26 -0.84
N ASN A 9 5.42 -6.01 0.14
CA ASN A 9 5.88 -7.37 0.45
C ASN A 9 5.66 -8.37 -0.71
N THR A 10 4.58 -8.21 -1.45
CA THR A 10 4.19 -9.14 -2.54
C THR A 10 4.46 -8.54 -3.92
N HIS A 11 4.23 -7.24 -4.08
CA HIS A 11 4.34 -6.57 -5.38
C HIS A 11 5.12 -5.26 -5.28
N ILE A 12 5.82 -4.95 -6.36
CA ILE A 12 6.39 -3.65 -6.64
C ILE A 12 5.45 -2.98 -7.64
N THR A 13 4.83 -1.90 -7.25
CA THR A 13 3.97 -1.09 -8.13
C THR A 13 4.79 0.04 -8.73
N VAL A 14 4.73 0.17 -10.04
CA VAL A 14 5.46 1.20 -10.80
C VAL A 14 4.45 2.05 -11.56
N GLY A 15 4.44 3.35 -11.31
CA GLY A 15 3.59 4.32 -12.01
C GLY A 15 4.41 5.34 -12.76
N GLY A 16 3.98 5.73 -13.95
CA GLY A 16 4.54 6.82 -14.71
C GLY A 16 3.57 8.00 -14.78
N TYR A 17 4.02 9.18 -14.36
CA TYR A 17 3.24 10.41 -14.38
C TYR A 17 3.79 11.41 -15.39
N ASP A 18 2.88 12.01 -16.14
CA ASP A 18 3.16 13.18 -16.98
C ASP A 18 2.41 14.36 -16.36
N HIS A 19 3.14 15.25 -15.72
CA HIS A 19 2.59 16.24 -14.77
C HIS A 19 1.71 15.53 -13.72
N ASP A 20 0.42 15.89 -13.62
CA ASP A 20 -0.53 15.30 -12.66
C ASP A 20 -1.32 14.10 -13.23
N THR A 21 -1.01 13.67 -14.45
CA THR A 21 -1.74 12.57 -15.11
C THR A 21 -0.98 11.26 -15.02
N LEU A 22 -1.60 10.24 -14.43
CA LEU A 22 -1.08 8.87 -14.43
C LEU A 22 -1.18 8.29 -15.86
N ARG A 23 -0.05 8.07 -16.52
CA ARG A 23 0.02 7.47 -17.86
C ARG A 23 -0.12 5.96 -17.83
N PHE A 24 0.53 5.33 -16.86
CA PHE A 24 0.45 3.90 -16.67
C PHE A 24 0.68 3.52 -15.21
N CYS A 25 0.17 2.35 -14.85
CA CYS A 25 0.47 1.68 -13.59
C CYS A 25 0.71 0.19 -13.89
N GLY A 26 1.88 -0.31 -13.54
CA GLY A 26 2.26 -1.70 -13.71
C GLY A 26 2.73 -2.33 -12.41
N ARG A 27 2.77 -3.67 -12.36
CA ARG A 27 3.20 -4.42 -11.17
C ARG A 27 4.24 -5.45 -11.53
N LEU A 28 5.25 -5.58 -10.66
CA LEU A 28 6.23 -6.65 -10.67
C LEU A 28 6.10 -7.46 -9.38
N HIS A 29 6.53 -8.70 -9.39
CA HIS A 29 6.63 -9.48 -8.16
C HIS A 29 7.78 -8.99 -7.29
N SER A 30 7.57 -8.88 -5.97
CA SER A 30 8.62 -8.61 -4.98
C SER A 30 9.40 -9.90 -4.73
N ASP A 31 10.57 -10.02 -5.37
CA ASP A 31 11.42 -11.20 -5.32
C ASP A 31 12.73 -10.89 -4.59
N PRO A 32 12.86 -11.29 -3.30
CA PRO A 32 14.09 -11.04 -2.54
C PRO A 32 15.35 -11.77 -3.08
N ALA A 33 15.18 -12.75 -3.97
CA ALA A 33 16.30 -13.45 -4.58
C ALA A 33 16.79 -12.79 -5.87
N ALA A 34 15.95 -11.96 -6.53
CA ALA A 34 16.31 -11.32 -7.77
C ALA A 34 17.50 -10.35 -7.62
N THR A 35 18.37 -10.36 -8.60
CA THR A 35 19.55 -9.48 -8.70
C THR A 35 19.17 -8.07 -9.16
N ILE A 36 20.11 -7.14 -9.07
CA ILE A 36 19.94 -5.76 -9.56
C ILE A 36 19.65 -5.77 -11.07
N ASP A 37 20.39 -6.58 -11.84
CA ASP A 37 20.23 -6.66 -13.29
C ASP A 37 18.88 -7.25 -13.70
N GLU A 38 18.39 -8.25 -12.97
CA GLU A 38 17.04 -8.80 -13.20
C GLU A 38 15.97 -7.75 -12.95
N TYR A 39 16.08 -6.93 -11.89
CA TYR A 39 15.15 -5.82 -11.68
C TYR A 39 15.27 -4.76 -12.76
N ALA A 40 16.46 -4.44 -13.24
CA ALA A 40 16.66 -3.51 -14.36
C ALA A 40 15.95 -4.01 -15.63
N ILE A 41 16.12 -5.28 -15.98
CA ILE A 41 15.45 -5.91 -17.14
C ILE A 41 13.93 -5.91 -16.97
N ARG A 42 13.42 -6.29 -15.78
CA ARG A 42 11.98 -6.30 -15.49
C ARG A 42 11.37 -4.90 -15.61
N LEU A 43 12.08 -3.86 -15.13
CA LEU A 43 11.64 -2.47 -15.21
C LEU A 43 11.62 -1.96 -16.65
N VAL A 44 12.67 -2.24 -17.44
CA VAL A 44 12.71 -1.88 -18.89
C VAL A 44 11.54 -2.52 -19.63
N ASN A 45 11.34 -3.81 -19.41
CA ASN A 45 10.23 -4.54 -20.05
C ASN A 45 8.87 -3.96 -19.65
N LEU A 46 8.69 -3.63 -18.36
CA LEU A 46 7.46 -3.00 -17.87
C LEU A 46 7.21 -1.65 -18.53
N LEU A 47 8.22 -0.80 -18.60
CA LEU A 47 8.14 0.50 -19.30
C LEU A 47 7.74 0.30 -20.76
N SER A 48 8.42 -0.62 -21.47
CA SER A 48 8.16 -0.92 -22.88
C SER A 48 6.73 -1.43 -23.12
N LEU A 49 6.19 -2.28 -22.24
CA LEU A 49 4.79 -2.74 -22.30
C LEU A 49 3.77 -1.60 -22.25
N HIS A 50 4.15 -0.50 -21.59
CA HIS A 50 3.30 0.69 -21.47
C HIS A 50 3.67 1.82 -22.46
N GLY A 51 4.52 1.52 -23.45
CA GLY A 51 4.95 2.50 -24.46
C GLY A 51 5.84 3.61 -23.91
N ALA A 52 6.55 3.33 -22.79
CA ALA A 52 7.49 4.24 -22.18
C ALA A 52 8.92 3.70 -22.28
N SER A 53 9.92 4.59 -22.17
CA SER A 53 11.34 4.24 -22.23
C SER A 53 12.13 4.94 -21.11
N PRO A 54 13.29 4.41 -20.70
CA PRO A 54 14.11 4.97 -19.63
C PRO A 54 14.55 6.41 -19.85
N ASP A 55 14.81 6.81 -21.07
CA ASP A 55 15.21 8.17 -21.46
C ASP A 55 14.13 9.23 -21.24
N GLN A 56 12.88 8.83 -21.09
CA GLN A 56 11.77 9.72 -20.74
C GLN A 56 11.66 10.03 -19.24
N ILE A 57 12.47 9.36 -18.40
CA ILE A 57 12.45 9.54 -16.95
C ILE A 57 13.24 10.79 -16.57
N GLU A 58 12.58 11.81 -16.06
CA GLU A 58 13.16 13.08 -15.61
C GLU A 58 13.43 13.10 -14.11
N GLY A 59 12.76 12.21 -13.38
CA GLY A 59 12.88 12.07 -11.93
C GLY A 59 12.01 10.94 -11.42
N GLY A 60 12.15 10.61 -10.15
CA GLY A 60 11.29 9.59 -9.55
C GLY A 60 11.27 9.63 -8.03
N ILE A 61 10.35 8.86 -7.49
CA ILE A 61 10.22 8.65 -6.05
C ILE A 61 10.03 7.16 -5.76
N LEU A 62 10.74 6.65 -4.76
CA LEU A 62 10.70 5.26 -4.32
C LEU A 62 10.23 5.21 -2.86
N GLY A 63 9.12 4.56 -2.62
CA GLY A 63 8.64 4.15 -1.30
C GLY A 63 8.85 2.64 -1.11
N SER A 64 9.18 2.20 0.10
CA SER A 64 9.38 0.78 0.36
C SER A 64 9.05 0.41 1.80
N VAL A 65 8.42 -0.76 1.96
CA VAL A 65 8.28 -1.45 3.25
C VAL A 65 9.15 -2.71 3.32
N VAL A 66 10.01 -2.94 2.29
CA VAL A 66 10.92 -4.09 2.20
C VAL A 66 12.37 -3.61 2.07
N PRO A 67 13.10 -3.39 3.18
CA PRO A 67 14.44 -2.79 3.17
C PRO A 67 15.44 -3.53 2.26
N VAL A 68 15.38 -4.86 2.21
CA VAL A 68 16.27 -5.68 1.38
C VAL A 68 16.12 -5.39 -0.11
N LEU A 69 14.92 -5.06 -0.58
CA LEU A 69 14.65 -4.74 -1.97
C LEU A 69 14.92 -3.28 -2.32
N SER A 70 14.82 -2.38 -1.36
CA SER A 70 14.95 -0.94 -1.59
C SER A 70 16.26 -0.57 -2.29
N GLY A 71 17.38 -1.07 -1.78
CA GLY A 71 18.70 -0.80 -2.37
C GLY A 71 18.87 -1.41 -3.76
N ARG A 72 18.36 -2.63 -3.98
CA ARG A 72 18.46 -3.32 -5.28
C ARG A 72 17.64 -2.63 -6.36
N VAL A 73 16.39 -2.30 -6.05
CA VAL A 73 15.50 -1.62 -7.01
C VAL A 73 16.00 -0.20 -7.28
N LEU A 74 16.50 0.51 -6.28
CA LEU A 74 17.11 1.82 -6.47
C LEU A 74 18.35 1.74 -7.36
N ALA A 75 19.24 0.76 -7.14
CA ALA A 75 20.40 0.53 -8.00
C ALA A 75 19.98 0.17 -9.44
N ALA A 76 18.96 -0.67 -9.61
CA ALA A 76 18.41 -0.99 -10.92
C ALA A 76 17.86 0.27 -11.65
N LEU A 77 17.18 1.16 -10.95
CA LEU A 77 16.71 2.44 -11.51
C LEU A 77 17.90 3.33 -11.95
N HIS A 78 18.99 3.37 -11.20
CA HIS A 78 20.17 4.13 -11.58
C HIS A 78 20.94 3.54 -12.79
N ILE A 79 20.78 2.23 -13.08
CA ILE A 79 21.24 1.63 -14.33
C ILE A 79 20.41 2.15 -15.52
N LEU A 80 19.09 2.34 -15.31
CA LEU A 80 18.17 2.70 -16.39
C LEU A 80 18.20 4.17 -16.76
N CYS A 81 18.37 5.05 -15.76
CA CYS A 81 18.32 6.49 -15.97
C CYS A 81 19.28 7.24 -15.03
N SER A 82 19.76 8.38 -15.49
CA SER A 82 20.54 9.32 -14.68
C SER A 82 19.69 10.27 -13.84
N ALA A 83 18.37 10.12 -13.89
CA ALA A 83 17.44 10.96 -13.19
C ALA A 83 17.56 10.81 -11.66
N ARG A 84 17.28 11.88 -10.93
CA ARG A 84 17.28 11.85 -9.47
C ARG A 84 16.08 11.07 -8.96
N ILE A 85 16.32 9.99 -8.23
CA ILE A 85 15.28 9.20 -7.54
C ILE A 85 15.31 9.54 -6.05
N LEU A 86 14.20 10.09 -5.54
CA LEU A 86 14.01 10.36 -4.12
C LEU A 86 13.53 9.08 -3.42
N THR A 87 14.02 8.83 -2.21
CA THR A 87 13.51 7.73 -1.39
C THR A 87 12.66 8.28 -0.26
N VAL A 88 11.44 7.75 -0.12
CA VAL A 88 10.55 8.08 0.99
C VAL A 88 11.09 7.47 2.27
N GLY A 89 11.39 8.32 3.24
CA GLY A 89 11.95 7.90 4.52
C GLY A 89 12.23 9.07 5.44
N PRO A 90 12.89 8.80 6.60
CA PRO A 90 13.25 9.83 7.55
C PRO A 90 14.05 10.96 6.90
N GLY A 91 13.64 12.20 7.16
CA GLY A 91 14.28 13.40 6.61
C GLY A 91 13.69 13.90 5.29
N LEU A 92 12.81 13.15 4.61
CA LEU A 92 12.07 13.68 3.48
C LEU A 92 11.01 14.68 3.94
N LYS A 93 11.01 15.87 3.35
CA LYS A 93 9.98 16.88 3.62
C LYS A 93 8.70 16.49 2.88
N SER A 94 7.80 15.81 3.56
CA SER A 94 6.53 15.32 2.99
C SER A 94 5.41 16.37 2.96
N GLY A 95 5.59 17.51 3.62
CA GLY A 95 4.56 18.55 3.75
C GLY A 95 3.54 18.28 4.88
N ILE A 96 3.46 17.06 5.41
CA ILE A 96 2.60 16.71 6.54
C ILE A 96 3.42 16.66 7.84
N LYS A 97 2.84 17.17 8.92
CA LYS A 97 3.44 17.09 10.25
C LYS A 97 3.04 15.79 10.94
N LEU A 98 4.02 15.06 11.46
CA LEU A 98 3.81 13.79 12.14
C LEU A 98 3.81 14.00 13.65
N ARG A 99 2.70 13.68 14.31
CA ARG A 99 2.50 13.72 15.78
C ARG A 99 2.55 12.32 16.36
N LEU A 100 3.54 11.54 15.94
CA LEU A 100 3.78 10.18 16.38
C LEU A 100 4.92 10.16 17.40
N ASP A 101 4.94 9.19 18.30
CA ASP A 101 6.03 9.00 19.26
C ASP A 101 7.35 8.72 18.55
N ASN A 102 7.31 7.93 17.48
CA ASN A 102 8.46 7.65 16.63
C ASN A 102 8.12 7.81 15.14
N PRO A 103 8.22 9.03 14.58
CA PRO A 103 7.89 9.28 13.18
C PRO A 103 8.75 8.48 12.18
N ALA A 104 9.96 8.04 12.58
CA ALA A 104 10.86 7.27 11.72
C ALA A 104 10.37 5.83 11.46
N GLN A 105 9.44 5.32 12.28
CA GLN A 105 8.82 4.01 12.08
C GLN A 105 7.60 4.03 11.17
N LEU A 106 7.13 5.22 10.76
CA LEU A 106 6.00 5.31 9.84
C LEU A 106 6.39 4.75 8.47
N GLY A 107 5.64 3.77 7.99
CA GLY A 107 5.85 3.16 6.68
C GLY A 107 5.66 4.18 5.55
N ALA A 108 6.48 4.08 4.52
CA ALA A 108 6.45 4.98 3.36
C ALA A 108 5.06 5.05 2.70
N GLU A 109 4.37 3.91 2.60
CA GLU A 109 3.03 3.81 2.02
C GLU A 109 2.00 4.62 2.82
N LEU A 110 2.02 4.52 4.15
CA LEU A 110 1.11 5.25 5.03
C LEU A 110 1.34 6.76 4.96
N LEU A 111 2.61 7.17 4.88
CA LEU A 111 2.97 8.58 4.70
C LEU A 111 2.47 9.11 3.36
N CYS A 112 2.76 8.40 2.27
CA CYS A 112 2.32 8.78 0.92
C CYS A 112 0.79 8.83 0.81
N GLY A 113 0.09 7.84 1.40
CA GLY A 113 -1.37 7.80 1.45
C GLY A 113 -1.97 9.01 2.17
N ALA A 114 -1.39 9.41 3.31
CA ALA A 114 -1.83 10.58 4.06
C ALA A 114 -1.60 11.90 3.28
N VAL A 115 -0.46 12.03 2.62
CA VAL A 115 -0.14 13.19 1.78
C VAL A 115 -1.10 13.28 0.60
N ALA A 116 -1.36 12.16 -0.09
CA ALA A 116 -2.28 12.11 -1.22
C ALA A 116 -3.72 12.44 -0.80
N ALA A 117 -4.18 11.89 0.31
CA ALA A 117 -5.52 12.18 0.82
C ALA A 117 -5.71 13.67 1.19
N LEU A 118 -4.67 14.31 1.75
CA LEU A 118 -4.70 15.74 2.04
C LEU A 118 -4.69 16.63 0.81
N ALA A 119 -4.16 16.15 -0.31
CA ALA A 119 -4.23 16.87 -1.58
C ALA A 119 -5.66 16.91 -2.15
N GLU A 120 -6.48 15.91 -1.83
CA GLU A 120 -7.88 15.82 -2.28
C GLU A 120 -8.88 16.39 -1.27
N SER A 121 -8.56 16.36 0.02
CA SER A 121 -9.47 16.82 1.09
C SER A 121 -8.70 17.50 2.22
N ALA A 122 -9.18 18.68 2.65
CA ALA A 122 -8.52 19.49 3.67
C ALA A 122 -8.52 18.89 5.10
N GLY A 123 -9.15 17.74 5.33
CA GLY A 123 -9.26 17.10 6.65
C GLY A 123 -10.22 17.81 7.62
N PRO A 124 -10.51 17.26 8.81
CA PRO A 124 -9.95 16.00 9.34
C PRO A 124 -10.39 14.78 8.54
N LEU A 125 -9.52 13.80 8.45
CA LEU A 125 -9.80 12.60 7.66
C LEU A 125 -9.16 11.35 8.27
N VAL A 126 -9.68 10.18 7.87
CA VAL A 126 -9.07 8.88 8.15
C VAL A 126 -8.67 8.25 6.83
N VAL A 127 -7.38 7.94 6.69
CA VAL A 127 -6.85 7.24 5.52
C VAL A 127 -6.83 5.75 5.81
N ILE A 128 -7.50 4.97 4.98
CA ILE A 128 -7.60 3.52 5.12
C ILE A 128 -6.83 2.88 3.96
N SER A 129 -5.84 2.06 4.28
CA SER A 129 -5.17 1.18 3.32
C SER A 129 -5.53 -0.25 3.66
N ALA A 130 -6.08 -0.99 2.70
CA ALA A 130 -6.53 -2.37 2.89
C ALA A 130 -5.81 -3.29 1.88
N ASP A 131 -4.84 -4.04 2.39
CA ASP A 131 -4.08 -5.05 1.64
C ASP A 131 -3.79 -6.24 2.56
N THR A 132 -2.57 -6.72 2.65
CA THR A 132 -2.14 -7.78 3.58
C THR A 132 -2.45 -7.40 5.04
N ALA A 133 -2.27 -6.14 5.39
CA ALA A 133 -2.76 -5.51 6.60
C ALA A 133 -3.78 -4.43 6.26
N ILE A 134 -4.68 -4.14 7.19
CA ILE A 134 -5.52 -2.95 7.14
C ILE A 134 -4.92 -1.93 8.08
N SER A 135 -4.57 -0.77 7.58
CA SER A 135 -4.14 0.36 8.38
C SER A 135 -5.13 1.52 8.24
N MET A 136 -5.41 2.17 9.35
CA MET A 136 -6.26 3.36 9.39
C MET A 136 -5.47 4.45 10.09
N MET A 137 -5.14 5.51 9.36
CA MET A 137 -4.36 6.64 9.86
C MET A 137 -5.25 7.86 10.00
N ALA A 138 -5.18 8.52 11.14
CA ALA A 138 -5.98 9.70 11.43
C ALA A 138 -5.18 10.98 11.18
N VAL A 139 -5.78 11.91 10.46
CA VAL A 139 -5.27 13.27 10.25
C VAL A 139 -6.26 14.24 10.91
N ASN A 140 -5.75 15.19 11.69
CA ASN A 140 -6.55 16.16 12.42
C ASN A 140 -6.89 17.40 11.56
N GLU A 141 -7.66 18.33 12.13
CA GLU A 141 -8.05 19.61 11.49
C GLU A 141 -6.86 20.51 11.11
N LYS A 142 -5.70 20.30 11.77
CA LYS A 142 -4.47 21.05 11.47
C LYS A 142 -3.62 20.37 10.40
N GLN A 143 -4.18 19.37 9.73
CA GLN A 143 -3.49 18.54 8.72
C GLN A 143 -2.24 17.85 9.30
N GLU A 144 -2.28 17.43 10.57
CA GLU A 144 -1.22 16.68 11.22
C GLU A 144 -1.65 15.21 11.32
N LEU A 145 -0.77 14.27 11.00
CA LEU A 145 -0.99 12.85 11.21
C LEU A 145 -0.76 12.54 12.68
N VAL A 146 -1.83 12.11 13.37
CA VAL A 146 -1.86 12.03 14.85
C VAL A 146 -1.79 10.61 15.39
N GLY A 147 -1.94 9.61 14.54
CA GLY A 147 -1.88 8.20 14.96
C GLY A 147 -2.67 7.30 14.04
N GLY A 148 -2.76 6.04 14.39
CA GLY A 148 -3.52 5.08 13.62
C GLY A 148 -3.63 3.71 14.28
N VAL A 149 -4.30 2.79 13.59
CA VAL A 149 -4.44 1.39 13.98
C VAL A 149 -4.04 0.49 12.83
N ILE A 150 -3.54 -0.69 13.16
CA ILE A 150 -3.15 -1.71 12.18
C ILE A 150 -3.82 -3.02 12.58
N LEU A 151 -4.45 -3.65 11.60
CA LEU A 151 -5.20 -4.89 11.73
C LEU A 151 -4.74 -5.87 10.65
N PRO A 152 -4.84 -7.18 10.85
CA PRO A 152 -4.61 -8.12 9.77
C PRO A 152 -5.69 -7.97 8.69
N GLY A 153 -5.29 -8.06 7.43
CA GLY A 153 -6.22 -8.07 6.31
C GLY A 153 -7.10 -9.32 6.27
N PRO A 154 -8.25 -9.29 5.59
CA PRO A 154 -9.21 -10.40 5.60
C PRO A 154 -8.64 -11.70 5.03
N GLN A 155 -7.84 -11.61 3.97
CA GLN A 155 -7.20 -12.78 3.37
C GLN A 155 -6.20 -13.43 4.32
N LEU A 156 -5.31 -12.65 4.94
CA LEU A 156 -4.34 -13.12 5.94
C LEU A 156 -5.05 -13.74 7.15
N SER A 157 -6.13 -13.11 7.61
CA SER A 157 -6.93 -13.59 8.74
C SER A 157 -7.59 -14.93 8.43
N LEU A 158 -8.20 -15.06 7.23
CA LEU A 158 -8.82 -16.30 6.77
C LEU A 158 -7.80 -17.44 6.67
N GLU A 159 -6.66 -17.18 6.01
CA GLU A 159 -5.60 -18.17 5.85
C GLU A 159 -5.06 -18.65 7.20
N THR A 160 -4.87 -17.72 8.15
CA THR A 160 -4.41 -18.05 9.50
C THR A 160 -5.44 -18.90 10.25
N LEU A 161 -6.72 -18.54 10.16
CA LEU A 161 -7.82 -19.28 10.78
C LEU A 161 -7.93 -20.71 10.21
N VAL A 162 -7.89 -20.86 8.88
CA VAL A 162 -7.97 -22.15 8.21
C VAL A 162 -6.75 -23.02 8.58
N LYS A 163 -5.55 -22.46 8.58
CA LYS A 163 -4.32 -23.19 8.99
C LYS A 163 -4.35 -23.64 10.46
N SER A 164 -5.04 -22.89 11.32
CA SER A 164 -5.11 -23.15 12.76
C SER A 164 -6.29 -24.06 13.16
N THR A 165 -7.10 -24.50 12.21
CA THR A 165 -8.30 -25.32 12.47
C THR A 165 -8.34 -26.54 11.55
N ALA A 166 -8.86 -27.67 12.07
CA ALA A 166 -8.86 -28.92 11.32
C ALA A 166 -10.01 -29.05 10.28
N GLN A 167 -11.07 -28.26 10.41
CA GLN A 167 -12.33 -28.48 9.67
C GLN A 167 -12.80 -27.29 8.84
N LEU A 168 -12.17 -26.12 8.97
CA LEU A 168 -12.59 -24.95 8.21
C LEU A 168 -12.05 -25.03 6.77
N PRO A 169 -12.93 -24.84 5.76
CA PRO A 169 -12.52 -24.91 4.37
C PRO A 169 -11.78 -23.64 3.93
N GLN A 170 -10.88 -23.78 2.99
CA GLN A 170 -10.36 -22.63 2.23
C GLN A 170 -11.49 -22.09 1.34
N ILE A 171 -11.70 -20.78 1.37
CA ILE A 171 -12.68 -20.08 0.52
C ILE A 171 -12.05 -18.93 -0.22
N ASP A 172 -12.68 -18.48 -1.29
CA ASP A 172 -12.32 -17.25 -2.01
C ASP A 172 -13.18 -16.08 -1.51
N LEU A 173 -12.55 -15.08 -0.89
CA LEU A 173 -13.25 -13.88 -0.42
C LEU A 173 -13.72 -12.98 -1.56
N ALA A 174 -13.13 -13.10 -2.76
CA ALA A 174 -13.51 -12.32 -3.94
C ALA A 174 -14.79 -12.84 -4.63
N ALA A 175 -15.38 -13.93 -4.17
CA ALA A 175 -16.53 -14.60 -4.81
C ALA A 175 -17.84 -13.79 -4.77
N GLY A 176 -17.82 -12.53 -4.30
CA GLY A 176 -18.94 -11.58 -4.34
C GLY A 176 -19.37 -11.06 -2.97
N THR A 177 -20.30 -10.11 -2.99
CA THR A 177 -20.87 -9.54 -1.77
C THR A 177 -21.87 -10.50 -1.14
N PRO A 178 -21.78 -10.76 0.19
CA PRO A 178 -22.75 -11.59 0.89
C PRO A 178 -24.19 -11.10 0.73
N ALA A 179 -25.08 -11.98 0.33
CA ALA A 179 -26.51 -11.65 0.15
C ALA A 179 -27.27 -11.51 1.51
N SER A 180 -26.69 -12.02 2.59
CA SER A 180 -27.30 -12.02 3.94
C SER A 180 -26.21 -11.90 4.98
N ILE A 181 -26.47 -11.24 6.10
CA ILE A 181 -25.53 -11.11 7.21
C ILE A 181 -25.20 -12.47 7.82
N LEU A 182 -26.18 -13.33 7.96
CA LEU A 182 -26.01 -14.67 8.54
C LEU A 182 -25.84 -15.70 7.44
N GLY A 183 -24.69 -16.39 7.44
CA GLY A 183 -24.41 -17.53 6.59
C GLY A 183 -25.16 -18.77 7.05
N LYS A 184 -25.58 -19.63 6.10
CA LYS A 184 -26.26 -20.91 6.40
C LYS A 184 -25.37 -22.12 6.10
N SER A 185 -24.12 -21.91 5.73
CA SER A 185 -23.09 -22.94 5.55
C SER A 185 -21.78 -22.42 6.13
N THR A 186 -20.84 -23.29 6.45
CA THR A 186 -19.52 -22.91 6.97
C THR A 186 -18.82 -21.91 6.04
N SER A 187 -18.84 -22.14 4.73
CA SER A 187 -18.24 -21.23 3.74
C SER A 187 -18.94 -19.87 3.75
N ALA A 188 -20.26 -19.82 3.78
CA ALA A 188 -21.01 -18.58 3.84
C ALA A 188 -20.77 -17.83 5.18
N CYS A 189 -20.65 -18.55 6.30
CA CYS A 189 -20.33 -17.94 7.59
C CYS A 189 -18.94 -17.30 7.58
N LEU A 190 -17.95 -17.98 7.02
CA LEU A 190 -16.59 -17.45 6.87
C LEU A 190 -16.60 -16.22 5.95
N GLN A 191 -17.20 -16.30 4.77
CA GLN A 191 -17.27 -15.20 3.82
C GLN A 191 -17.92 -13.96 4.43
N ASN A 192 -19.11 -14.13 5.07
CA ASN A 192 -19.83 -13.04 5.71
C ASN A 192 -19.01 -12.43 6.85
N GLY A 193 -18.42 -13.26 7.71
CA GLY A 193 -17.61 -12.82 8.83
C GLY A 193 -16.41 -11.99 8.39
N PHE A 194 -15.64 -12.45 7.40
CA PHE A 194 -14.47 -11.72 6.93
C PHE A 194 -14.82 -10.50 6.09
N VAL A 195 -15.77 -10.58 5.16
CA VAL A 195 -16.14 -9.46 4.30
C VAL A 195 -16.86 -8.36 5.07
N LEU A 196 -17.95 -8.70 5.73
CA LEU A 196 -18.78 -7.72 6.46
C LEU A 196 -18.09 -7.25 7.75
N GLY A 197 -17.40 -8.18 8.46
CA GLY A 197 -16.63 -7.84 9.65
C GLY A 197 -15.52 -6.84 9.34
N THR A 198 -14.79 -7.05 8.25
CA THR A 198 -13.75 -6.10 7.80
C THR A 198 -14.36 -4.77 7.40
N ALA A 199 -15.44 -4.76 6.63
CA ALA A 199 -16.10 -3.53 6.18
C ALA A 199 -16.67 -2.70 7.36
N SER A 200 -17.02 -3.32 8.49
CA SER A 200 -17.52 -2.62 9.68
C SER A 200 -16.42 -2.03 10.57
N GLN A 201 -15.18 -2.49 10.46
CA GLN A 201 -14.06 -2.03 11.31
C GLN A 201 -13.85 -0.50 11.28
N PRO A 202 -13.79 0.16 10.10
CA PRO A 202 -13.62 1.61 10.05
C PRO A 202 -14.70 2.38 10.80
N VAL A 203 -15.95 1.93 10.69
CA VAL A 203 -17.10 2.54 11.36
C VAL A 203 -16.95 2.45 12.87
N SER A 204 -16.56 1.27 13.39
CA SER A 204 -16.34 1.06 14.84
C SER A 204 -15.25 1.99 15.39
N TYR A 205 -14.12 2.15 14.68
CA TYR A 205 -13.05 3.03 15.12
C TYR A 205 -13.42 4.52 15.05
N THR A 206 -14.21 4.95 14.07
CA THR A 206 -14.68 6.34 14.03
C THR A 206 -15.63 6.65 15.20
N HIS A 207 -16.47 5.69 15.61
CA HIS A 207 -17.33 5.85 16.79
C HIS A 207 -16.54 5.91 18.11
N LEU A 208 -15.54 5.05 18.29
CA LEU A 208 -14.70 5.07 19.49
C LEU A 208 -14.01 6.42 19.68
N ARG A 209 -13.47 7.01 18.60
CA ARG A 209 -12.81 8.31 18.66
C ARG A 209 -13.75 9.47 18.97
N ALA A 210 -15.04 9.36 18.66
CA ALA A 210 -16.03 10.39 19.00
C ALA A 210 -16.28 10.52 20.52
N HIS A 211 -15.74 9.57 21.33
CA HIS A 211 -15.85 9.54 22.79
C HIS A 211 -14.54 9.88 23.52
N GLU A 212 -13.44 10.13 22.79
CA GLU A 212 -12.17 10.64 23.32
C GLU A 212 -12.08 12.18 23.18
#